data_4eafe79f9813845c8f9acfc8ed9e0a45
#
_entry.id   4eafe79f9813845c8f9acfc8ed9e0a45
#
_cell.length_a   1.000
_cell.length_b   1.000
_cell.length_c   1.000
_cell.angle_alpha   90.00
_cell.angle_beta   90.00
_cell.angle_gamma   90.00
#
_symmetry.space_group_name_H-M   'P 1'
#
loop_
_entity.id
_entity.type
_entity.pdbx_description
1 polymer ?
#
loop_
_entity_poly.entity_id
_entity_poly.type
_entity_poly.pdbx_seq_one_letter_code
_entity_poly.pdbx_strand_id
1 'polypeptide(L)'
;PTFASEKLRELHNIKISKETTRQIMAKEKLWKIKARRQPKNKHLWRPRKDNYGEMQQFDGSYHLWLEDRNEEMCLLASIDDATGRITKAVFAENEGVESVGTFWKEYIEERGVPVMVYLDKYST
;
A
#
# COMPACT_ATOMS: atom_id res chain seq x y z
N PRO A 1 -18.87 -13.78 -14.29
CA PRO A 1 -19.54 -14.04 -15.57
C PRO A 1 -18.59 -14.03 -16.78
N THR A 2 -17.63 -13.08 -16.86
CA THR A 2 -16.66 -13.00 -17.98
C THR A 2 -15.86 -14.28 -18.11
N PHE A 3 -15.18 -14.72 -17.07
CA PHE A 3 -14.41 -15.97 -17.05
C PHE A 3 -15.28 -17.19 -17.39
N ALA A 4 -16.52 -17.24 -16.89
CA ALA A 4 -17.43 -18.35 -17.21
C ALA A 4 -17.80 -18.38 -18.71
N SER A 5 -18.07 -17.22 -19.33
CA SER A 5 -18.36 -17.16 -20.77
C SER A 5 -17.14 -17.56 -21.63
N GLU A 6 -15.93 -17.23 -21.17
CA GLU A 6 -14.69 -17.65 -21.83
C GLU A 6 -14.50 -19.17 -21.77
N LYS A 7 -14.69 -19.76 -20.58
CA LYS A 7 -14.56 -21.21 -20.39
C LYS A 7 -15.65 -22.03 -21.11
N LEU A 8 -16.87 -21.52 -21.18
CA LEU A 8 -17.93 -22.14 -21.96
C LEU A 8 -17.56 -22.19 -23.45
N ARG A 9 -16.92 -21.15 -23.98
CA ARG A 9 -16.43 -21.13 -25.36
C ARG A 9 -15.24 -22.07 -25.54
N GLU A 10 -14.27 -22.06 -24.66
CA GLU A 10 -13.05 -22.87 -24.78
C GLU A 10 -13.31 -24.37 -24.64
N LEU A 11 -14.05 -24.78 -23.60
CA LEU A 11 -14.19 -26.19 -23.22
C LEU A 11 -15.41 -26.86 -23.89
N HIS A 12 -16.46 -26.09 -24.19
CA HIS A 12 -17.76 -26.61 -24.67
C HIS A 12 -18.17 -26.04 -26.00
N ASN A 13 -17.36 -25.15 -26.59
CA ASN A 13 -17.68 -24.45 -27.85
C ASN A 13 -19.04 -23.70 -27.84
N ILE A 14 -19.48 -23.29 -26.65
CA ILE A 14 -20.72 -22.55 -26.40
C ILE A 14 -20.43 -21.05 -26.50
N LYS A 15 -20.94 -20.38 -27.53
CA LYS A 15 -20.75 -18.93 -27.74
C LYS A 15 -21.94 -18.16 -27.18
N ILE A 16 -21.85 -17.67 -25.96
CA ILE A 16 -22.86 -16.79 -25.32
C ILE A 16 -22.23 -15.51 -24.85
N SER A 17 -23.05 -14.45 -24.77
CA SER A 17 -22.57 -13.15 -24.30
C SER A 17 -22.29 -13.17 -22.78
N LYS A 18 -21.39 -12.29 -22.33
CA LYS A 18 -21.10 -12.09 -20.89
C LYS A 18 -22.38 -11.74 -20.11
N GLU A 19 -23.27 -10.95 -20.72
CA GLU A 19 -24.52 -10.54 -20.08
C GLU A 19 -25.50 -11.71 -19.98
N THR A 20 -25.64 -12.53 -21.02
CA THR A 20 -26.45 -13.75 -20.97
C THR A 20 -25.92 -14.71 -19.90
N THR A 21 -24.60 -14.91 -19.85
CA THR A 21 -23.96 -15.71 -18.81
C THR A 21 -24.27 -15.17 -17.41
N ARG A 22 -24.19 -13.85 -17.23
CA ARG A 22 -24.52 -13.19 -15.95
C ARG A 22 -25.97 -13.45 -15.52
N GLN A 23 -26.90 -13.31 -16.46
CA GLN A 23 -28.33 -13.53 -16.20
C GLN A 23 -28.61 -14.97 -15.81
N ILE A 24 -28.05 -15.94 -16.53
CA ILE A 24 -28.18 -17.37 -16.19
C ILE A 24 -27.58 -17.65 -14.83
N MET A 25 -26.36 -17.20 -14.55
CA MET A 25 -25.71 -17.42 -13.26
C MET A 25 -26.49 -16.76 -12.11
N ALA A 26 -27.10 -15.61 -12.34
CA ALA A 26 -27.94 -14.95 -11.33
C ALA A 26 -29.23 -15.73 -11.07
N LYS A 27 -29.90 -16.20 -12.13
CA LYS A 27 -31.14 -17.01 -12.05
C LYS A 27 -30.89 -18.31 -11.28
N GLU A 28 -29.79 -18.99 -11.60
CA GLU A 28 -29.37 -20.24 -10.97
C GLU A 28 -28.68 -20.05 -9.59
N LYS A 29 -28.66 -18.82 -9.06
CA LYS A 29 -28.03 -18.46 -7.77
C LYS A 29 -26.53 -18.78 -7.69
N LEU A 30 -25.88 -19.04 -8.82
CA LEU A 30 -24.44 -19.28 -8.91
C LEU A 30 -23.61 -17.99 -8.78
N TRP A 31 -24.24 -16.84 -8.98
CA TRP A 31 -23.60 -15.54 -8.87
C TRP A 31 -24.55 -14.50 -8.30
N LYS A 32 -24.04 -13.69 -7.37
CA LYS A 32 -24.76 -12.56 -6.78
C LYS A 32 -24.08 -11.25 -7.17
N ILE A 33 -24.88 -10.27 -7.54
CA ILE A 33 -24.38 -8.91 -7.75
C ILE A 33 -23.84 -8.41 -6.40
N LYS A 34 -22.53 -8.18 -6.33
CA LYS A 34 -21.96 -7.50 -5.16
C LYS A 34 -22.49 -6.06 -5.17
N ALA A 35 -23.28 -5.71 -4.15
CA ALA A 35 -23.64 -4.31 -3.95
C ALA A 35 -22.37 -3.46 -3.96
N ARG A 36 -22.36 -2.40 -4.76
CA ARG A 36 -21.24 -1.45 -4.78
C ARG A 36 -21.14 -0.89 -3.36
N ARG A 37 -20.08 -1.30 -2.64
CA ARG A 37 -19.80 -0.71 -1.33
C ARG A 37 -19.65 0.80 -1.55
N GLN A 38 -20.61 1.57 -1.09
CA GLN A 38 -20.38 3.01 -0.97
C GLN A 38 -19.20 3.18 0.00
N PRO A 39 -18.19 3.95 -0.36
CA PRO A 39 -17.12 4.24 0.57
C PRO A 39 -17.75 4.87 1.82
N LYS A 40 -17.70 4.16 2.95
CA LYS A 40 -18.32 4.59 4.22
C LYS A 40 -17.73 5.90 4.76
N ASN A 41 -16.52 6.25 4.30
CA ASN A 41 -15.90 7.52 4.63
C ASN A 41 -15.22 8.05 3.36
N LYS A 42 -15.53 9.28 2.98
CA LYS A 42 -14.64 10.04 2.11
C LYS A 42 -13.39 10.26 2.96
N HIS A 43 -12.28 9.59 2.63
CA HIS A 43 -10.99 10.00 3.15
C HIS A 43 -10.78 11.45 2.70
N LEU A 44 -10.99 12.37 3.63
CA LEU A 44 -10.60 13.76 3.41
C LEU A 44 -9.07 13.73 3.36
N TRP A 45 -8.53 13.95 2.17
CA TRP A 45 -7.09 14.09 2.00
C TRP A 45 -6.66 15.28 2.85
N ARG A 46 -5.78 15.01 3.80
CA ARG A 46 -5.13 16.09 4.54
C ARG A 46 -4.27 16.91 3.55
N PRO A 47 -4.38 18.24 3.53
CA PRO A 47 -3.45 19.03 2.73
C PRO A 47 -2.01 18.77 3.19
N ARG A 48 -1.08 18.81 2.26
CA ARG A 48 0.34 18.74 2.58
C ARG A 48 0.75 19.95 3.41
N LYS A 49 1.86 19.82 4.13
CA LYS A 49 2.47 20.95 4.83
C LYS A 49 3.06 21.94 3.82
N ASP A 50 3.18 23.19 4.26
CA ASP A 50 3.65 24.27 3.38
C ASP A 50 5.18 24.31 3.28
N ASN A 51 5.88 23.96 4.38
CA ASN A 51 7.32 24.13 4.47
C ASN A 51 8.07 22.80 4.62
N TYR A 52 9.23 22.73 3.95
CA TYR A 52 10.19 21.64 4.13
C TYR A 52 10.61 21.48 5.59
N GLY A 53 10.72 20.23 6.07
CA GLY A 53 11.09 19.93 7.46
C GLY A 53 9.98 20.11 8.49
N GLU A 54 8.81 20.60 8.10
CA GLU A 54 7.69 20.78 9.01
C GLU A 54 7.11 19.42 9.45
N MET A 55 7.01 18.45 8.52
CA MET A 55 6.56 17.11 8.84
C MET A 55 7.26 16.05 8.02
N GLN A 56 7.78 15.04 8.70
CA GLN A 56 8.34 13.85 8.10
C GLN A 56 7.34 12.69 8.21
N GLN A 57 7.05 12.04 7.10
CA GLN A 57 6.31 10.77 7.06
C GLN A 57 7.37 9.65 7.12
N PHE A 58 7.29 8.81 8.14
CA PHE A 58 8.21 7.70 8.35
C PHE A 58 7.48 6.38 8.27
N ASP A 59 8.07 5.42 7.56
CA ASP A 59 7.54 4.07 7.40
C ASP A 59 8.66 3.05 7.24
N GLY A 60 8.40 1.82 7.67
CA GLY A 60 9.24 0.64 7.46
C GLY A 60 8.60 -0.34 6.48
N SER A 61 9.35 -0.82 5.51
CA SER A 61 8.86 -1.75 4.49
C SER A 61 9.72 -3.00 4.45
N TYR A 62 9.14 -4.15 4.82
CA TYR A 62 9.78 -5.46 4.73
C TYR A 62 9.63 -6.06 3.33
N HIS A 63 10.74 -6.48 2.75
CA HIS A 63 10.74 -7.17 1.47
C HIS A 63 12.09 -7.86 1.21
N LEU A 64 12.11 -8.81 0.27
CA LEU A 64 13.34 -9.38 -0.32
C LEU A 64 13.97 -8.36 -1.28
N TRP A 65 14.44 -7.24 -0.76
CA TRP A 65 14.95 -6.10 -1.55
C TRP A 65 16.11 -6.47 -2.47
N LEU A 66 16.89 -7.47 -2.09
CA LEU A 66 18.05 -7.97 -2.84
C LEU A 66 17.75 -9.31 -3.53
N GLU A 67 16.47 -9.66 -3.68
CA GLU A 67 16.00 -10.91 -4.29
C GLU A 67 16.57 -12.14 -3.55
N ASP A 68 17.26 -13.04 -4.26
CA ASP A 68 17.90 -14.25 -3.73
C ASP A 68 19.30 -14.02 -3.14
N ARG A 69 19.79 -12.77 -3.15
CA ARG A 69 21.14 -12.43 -2.68
C ARG A 69 21.23 -12.15 -1.18
N ASN A 70 20.11 -12.00 -0.50
CA ASN A 70 20.05 -11.77 0.95
C ASN A 70 18.69 -12.15 1.51
N GLU A 71 18.61 -12.24 2.85
CA GLU A 71 17.35 -12.44 3.57
C GLU A 71 16.43 -11.20 3.47
N GLU A 72 15.22 -11.35 3.98
CA GLU A 72 14.27 -10.24 4.08
C GLU A 72 14.85 -9.11 4.93
N MET A 73 14.78 -7.89 4.42
CA MET A 73 15.27 -6.69 5.06
C MET A 73 14.16 -5.66 5.19
N CYS A 74 14.27 -4.79 6.18
CA CYS A 74 13.38 -3.65 6.37
C CYS A 74 14.02 -2.38 5.77
N LEU A 75 13.33 -1.74 4.82
CA LEU A 75 13.70 -0.40 4.36
C LEU A 75 13.02 0.62 5.27
N LEU A 76 13.79 1.29 6.11
CA LEU A 76 13.33 2.45 6.89
C LEU A 76 13.46 3.70 6.03
N ALA A 77 12.39 4.43 5.85
CA ALA A 77 12.41 5.63 5.01
C ALA A 77 11.62 6.78 5.65
N SER A 78 12.12 7.99 5.44
CA SER A 78 11.39 9.22 5.75
C SER A 78 11.20 10.07 4.50
N ILE A 79 10.01 10.65 4.37
CA ILE A 79 9.59 11.50 3.26
C ILE A 79 9.10 12.82 3.83
N ASP A 80 9.62 13.92 3.31
CA ASP A 80 9.11 15.23 3.66
C ASP A 80 7.72 15.47 3.05
N ASP A 81 6.76 15.80 3.89
CA ASP A 81 5.36 15.94 3.49
C ASP A 81 5.12 17.08 2.49
N ALA A 82 5.81 18.20 2.67
CA ALA A 82 5.66 19.37 1.81
C ALA A 82 6.15 19.10 0.38
N THR A 83 7.31 18.50 0.25
CA THR A 83 7.99 18.33 -1.03
C THR A 83 7.81 16.96 -1.66
N GLY A 84 7.44 15.95 -0.87
CA GLY A 84 7.39 14.54 -1.29
C GLY A 84 8.77 13.92 -1.55
N ARG A 85 9.85 14.58 -1.13
CA ARG A 85 11.21 14.05 -1.29
C ARG A 85 11.56 13.08 -0.18
N ILE A 86 12.25 12.01 -0.55
CA ILE A 86 12.88 11.12 0.43
C ILE A 86 14.00 11.91 1.10
N THR A 87 13.92 12.04 2.41
CA THR A 87 14.90 12.77 3.21
C THR A 87 15.97 11.83 3.79
N LYS A 88 15.60 10.60 4.11
CA LYS A 88 16.53 9.54 4.51
C LYS A 88 15.93 8.18 4.18
N ALA A 89 16.78 7.24 3.77
CA ALA A 89 16.41 5.84 3.57
C ALA A 89 17.59 4.94 3.95
N VAL A 90 17.33 3.91 4.75
CA VAL A 90 18.36 2.98 5.26
C VAL A 90 17.80 1.57 5.29
N PHE A 91 18.59 0.59 4.89
CA PHE A 91 18.26 -0.82 5.11
C PHE A 91 18.64 -1.23 6.53
N ALA A 92 17.74 -1.90 7.21
CA ALA A 92 17.92 -2.46 8.54
C ALA A 92 17.44 -3.91 8.56
N GLU A 93 17.88 -4.68 9.54
CA GLU A 93 17.39 -6.04 9.75
C GLU A 93 15.90 -6.05 10.16
N ASN A 94 15.51 -5.07 10.95
CA ASN A 94 14.13 -4.94 11.44
C ASN A 94 13.79 -3.48 11.76
N GLU A 95 12.49 -3.23 12.00
CA GLU A 95 11.96 -1.95 12.48
C GLU A 95 11.91 -1.93 14.01
N GLY A 96 12.99 -2.34 14.66
CA GLY A 96 13.11 -2.33 16.11
C GLY A 96 13.53 -0.97 16.66
N VAL A 97 13.43 -0.83 17.97
CA VAL A 97 13.77 0.42 18.71
C VAL A 97 15.19 0.89 18.39
N GLU A 98 16.14 -0.02 18.27
CA GLU A 98 17.54 0.30 17.99
C GLU A 98 17.71 0.85 16.57
N SER A 99 17.16 0.17 15.56
CA SER A 99 17.25 0.59 14.16
C SER A 99 16.55 1.93 13.93
N VAL A 100 15.35 2.10 14.47
CA VAL A 100 14.58 3.35 14.39
C VAL A 100 15.27 4.47 15.16
N GLY A 101 15.83 4.17 16.35
CA GLY A 101 16.59 5.13 17.15
C GLY A 101 17.85 5.64 16.42
N THR A 102 18.61 4.73 15.81
CA THR A 102 19.79 5.07 14.99
C THR A 102 19.39 5.90 13.78
N PHE A 103 18.33 5.49 13.07
CA PHE A 103 17.79 6.24 11.92
C PHE A 103 17.48 7.70 12.26
N TRP A 104 16.74 7.93 13.36
CA TRP A 104 16.36 9.29 13.76
C TRP A 104 17.53 10.10 14.35
N LYS A 105 18.45 9.46 15.04
CA LYS A 105 19.68 10.12 15.53
C LYS A 105 20.47 10.69 14.35
N GLU A 106 20.79 9.86 13.37
CA GLU A 106 21.51 10.29 12.17
C GLU A 106 20.73 11.31 11.35
N TYR A 107 19.39 11.13 11.21
CA TYR A 107 18.55 12.13 10.54
C TYR A 107 18.69 13.52 11.19
N ILE A 108 18.61 13.57 12.52
CA ILE A 108 18.67 14.83 13.29
C ILE A 108 20.06 15.48 13.16
N GLU A 109 21.12 14.68 13.20
CA GLU A 109 22.48 15.15 13.02
C GLU A 109 22.72 15.76 11.62
N GLU A 110 22.12 15.17 10.57
CA GLU A 110 22.26 15.62 9.19
C GLU A 110 21.35 16.80 8.84
N ARG A 111 20.12 16.85 9.36
CA ARG A 111 19.06 17.73 8.87
C ARG A 111 18.37 18.58 9.92
N GLY A 112 18.67 18.35 11.18
CA GLY A 112 17.98 18.99 12.31
C GLY A 112 16.71 18.26 12.71
N VAL A 113 16.06 18.78 13.76
CA VAL A 113 14.84 18.19 14.34
C VAL A 113 13.61 18.59 13.51
N PRO A 114 12.84 17.65 12.96
CA PRO A 114 11.60 17.99 12.28
C PRO A 114 10.56 18.49 13.30
N VAL A 115 9.64 19.37 12.88
CA VAL A 115 8.59 19.88 13.76
C VAL A 115 7.62 18.79 14.17
N MET A 116 7.33 17.84 13.27
CA MET A 116 6.53 16.66 13.58
C MET A 116 6.93 15.45 12.73
N VAL A 117 6.63 14.27 13.29
CA VAL A 117 6.76 12.99 12.59
C VAL A 117 5.39 12.34 12.51
N TYR A 118 5.02 11.90 11.30
CA TYR A 118 3.82 11.11 11.05
C TYR A 118 4.21 9.65 10.92
N LEU A 119 3.64 8.81 11.75
CA LEU A 119 3.82 7.35 11.77
C LEU A 119 2.50 6.68 11.46
N ASP A 120 2.53 5.54 10.78
CA ASP A 120 1.34 4.70 10.68
C ASP A 120 1.01 4.11 12.06
N LYS A 121 -0.27 3.90 12.30
CA LYS A 121 -0.72 3.31 13.54
C LYS A 121 -0.52 1.79 13.46
N TYR A 122 0.47 1.27 14.17
CA TYR A 122 0.58 -0.17 14.38
C TYR A 122 -0.73 -0.71 14.94
N SER A 123 -1.36 -1.61 14.23
CA SER A 123 -2.42 -2.45 14.78
C SER A 123 -1.74 -3.54 15.61
N THR A 124 -1.62 -3.33 16.91
CA THR A 124 -1.35 -4.40 17.87
C THR A 124 -2.53 -5.37 17.92
#